data_ae485fa97b385a4fd7f7a4297c57da3c
#
_entry.id   ae485fa97b385a4fd7f7a4297c57da3c
#
_cell.length_a   1.000
_cell.length_b   1.000
_cell.length_c   1.000
_cell.angle_alpha   90.00
_cell.angle_beta   90.00
_cell.angle_gamma   90.00
#
_symmetry.space_group_name_H-M   'P 1'
#
loop_
_entity.id
_entity.type
_entity.pdbx_description
1 polymer ?
#
loop_
_entity_poly.entity_id
_entity_poly.type
_entity_poly.pdbx_seq_one_letter_code
_entity_poly.pdbx_strand_id
1 'polypeptide(L)' 'MKFVHYTLDGSVATIRIDDGKRNALSPEVLHEIYVALDRAESDHATVIITGRESVFSAGFD' A
#
# COMPACT_ATOMS: atom_id res chain seq x y z
N MET A 1 1.76 9.74 3.26
CA MET A 1 0.65 8.80 3.51
C MET A 1 0.74 8.29 4.95
N LYS A 2 -0.37 7.98 5.55
CA LYS A 2 -0.44 7.64 6.97
C LYS A 2 -0.41 6.12 7.21
N PHE A 3 -1.11 5.38 6.37
CA PHE A 3 -1.27 3.93 6.55
C PHE A 3 -0.57 3.12 5.49
N VAL A 4 -0.17 3.75 4.41
CA VAL A 4 0.43 3.09 3.27
C VAL A 4 1.84 3.65 3.08
N HIS A 5 2.80 2.75 2.92
CA HIS A 5 4.21 3.12 2.74
C HIS A 5 4.65 2.70 1.36
N TYR A 6 5.27 3.63 0.64
CA TYR A 6 5.76 3.42 -0.71
C TYR A 6 7.29 3.40 -0.70
N THR A 7 7.87 2.35 -1.25
CA THR A 7 9.31 2.22 -1.38
C THR A 7 9.63 1.83 -2.81
N LEU A 8 10.55 2.56 -3.44
CA LEU A 8 11.00 2.27 -4.79
C LEU A 8 12.44 1.77 -4.74
N ASP A 9 12.68 0.59 -5.29
CA ASP A 9 14.00 -0.01 -5.38
C ASP A 9 14.22 -0.45 -6.83
N GLY A 10 15.06 0.30 -7.54
CA GLY A 10 15.22 0.10 -8.97
C GLY A 10 13.89 0.33 -9.70
N SER A 11 13.38 -0.70 -10.34
CA SER A 11 12.09 -0.65 -11.05
C SER A 11 10.97 -1.34 -10.30
N VAL A 12 11.18 -1.67 -9.02
CA VAL A 12 10.18 -2.36 -8.20
C VAL A 12 9.67 -1.41 -7.11
N ALA A 13 8.37 -1.18 -7.11
CA ALA A 13 7.70 -0.40 -6.09
C ALA A 13 7.00 -1.34 -5.11
N THR A 14 7.32 -1.21 -3.84
CA THR A 14 6.66 -1.95 -2.76
C THR A 14 5.67 -1.02 -2.07
N ILE A 15 4.42 -1.42 -2.05
CA ILE A 15 3.34 -0.69 -1.36
C ILE A 15 2.97 -1.52 -0.13
N ARG A 16 3.34 -1.03 1.04
CA ARG A 16 3.09 -1.73 2.29
C ARG A 16 1.92 -1.08 3.01
N ILE A 17 0.94 -1.89 3.37
CA ILE A 17 -0.27 -1.45 4.07
C ILE A 17 -0.12 -1.77 5.56
N ASP A 18 -0.22 -0.74 6.39
CA ASP A 18 -0.15 -0.92 7.84
C ASP A 18 -0.98 0.18 8.51
N ASP A 19 -2.19 -0.16 8.91
CA ASP A 19 -3.08 0.78 9.62
C ASP A 19 -2.92 0.70 11.14
N GLY A 20 -1.95 -0.08 11.61
CA GLY A 20 -1.70 -0.27 13.03
C GLY A 20 -2.66 -1.27 13.69
N LYS A 21 -3.56 -1.84 12.92
CA LYS A 21 -4.58 -2.77 13.41
C LYS A 21 -4.63 -4.01 12.51
N ARG A 22 -5.78 -4.28 11.93
CA ARG A 22 -6.02 -5.48 11.12
C ARG A 22 -5.97 -5.20 9.63
N ASN A 23 -5.47 -4.04 9.24
CA ASN A 23 -5.38 -3.60 7.85
C ASN A 23 -6.73 -3.66 7.13
N ALA A 24 -7.79 -3.21 7.79
CA ALA A 24 -9.09 -3.09 7.15
C ALA A 24 -9.01 -2.05 6.02
N LEU A 25 -9.68 -2.33 4.91
CA LEU A 25 -9.65 -1.45 3.74
C LEU A 25 -10.69 -0.33 3.90
N SER A 26 -10.38 0.62 4.78
CA SER A 26 -11.19 1.81 4.98
C SER A 26 -11.08 2.74 3.76
N PRO A 27 -11.99 3.72 3.61
CA PRO A 27 -11.87 4.72 2.54
C PRO A 27 -10.53 5.45 2.56
N GLU A 28 -9.99 5.74 3.76
CA GLU A 28 -8.69 6.41 3.89
C GLU A 28 -7.56 5.53 3.36
N VAL A 29 -7.55 4.26 3.74
CA VAL A 29 -6.53 3.32 3.30
C VAL A 29 -6.62 3.12 1.78
N LEU A 30 -7.83 2.96 1.25
CA LEU A 30 -8.03 2.82 -0.19
C LEU A 30 -7.52 4.03 -0.95
N HIS A 31 -7.79 5.24 -0.44
CA HIS A 31 -7.30 6.46 -1.06
C HIS A 31 -5.77 6.46 -1.11
N GLU A 32 -5.12 6.09 -0.02
CA GLU A 32 -3.66 6.03 0.03
C GLU A 32 -3.10 4.98 -0.93
N ILE A 33 -3.78 3.84 -1.06
CA ILE A 33 -3.37 2.82 -2.03
C ILE A 33 -3.44 3.38 -3.45
N TYR A 34 -4.49 4.09 -3.81
CA TYR A 34 -4.62 4.70 -5.14
C TYR A 34 -3.52 5.71 -5.38
N VAL A 35 -3.20 6.55 -4.40
CA VAL A 35 -2.10 7.51 -4.52
C VAL A 35 -0.77 6.78 -4.75
N ALA A 36 -0.54 5.69 -4.03
CA ALA A 36 0.68 4.91 -4.19
C ALA A 36 0.75 4.24 -5.56
N LEU A 37 -0.37 3.73 -6.06
CA LEU A 37 -0.44 3.11 -7.39
C LEU A 37 -0.17 4.14 -8.49
N ASP A 38 -0.73 5.34 -8.36
CA ASP A 38 -0.47 6.44 -9.31
C ASP A 38 1.02 6.78 -9.33
N ARG A 39 1.66 6.79 -8.17
CA ARG A 39 3.08 7.05 -8.06
C ARG A 39 3.90 5.96 -8.74
N ALA A 40 3.53 4.70 -8.52
CA ALA A 40 4.20 3.58 -9.17
C ALA A 40 4.07 3.64 -10.69
N GLU A 41 2.92 4.06 -11.19
CA GLU A 41 2.70 4.25 -12.62
C GLU A 41 3.63 5.34 -13.16
N SER A 42 3.73 6.45 -12.46
CA SER A 42 4.64 7.54 -12.84
C SER A 42 6.10 7.10 -12.84
N ASP A 43 6.45 6.20 -11.93
CA ASP A 43 7.81 5.66 -11.82
C ASP A 43 8.05 4.50 -12.78
N HIS A 44 7.05 4.09 -13.55
CA HIS A 44 7.10 2.93 -14.46
C HIS A 44 7.56 1.67 -13.72
N ALA A 45 7.07 1.48 -12.51
CA ALA A 45 7.54 0.41 -11.63
C ALA A 45 6.63 -0.81 -11.68
N THR A 46 7.24 -1.97 -11.43
CA THR A 46 6.50 -3.19 -11.11
C THR A 46 6.03 -3.08 -9.66
N VAL A 47 4.77 -3.39 -9.40
CA VAL A 47 4.17 -3.17 -8.07
C VAL A 47 4.09 -4.46 -7.29
N ILE A 48 4.54 -4.40 -6.04
CA ILE A 48 4.33 -5.44 -5.03
C ILE A 48 3.53 -4.81 -3.90
N ILE A 49 2.41 -5.45 -3.53
CA ILE A 49 1.59 -4.97 -2.41
C ILE A 49 1.76 -5.96 -1.25
N THR A 50 2.16 -5.44 -0.10
CA THR A 50 2.35 -6.24 1.10
C THR A 50 1.52 -5.71 2.25
N GLY A 51 1.22 -6.59 3.20
CA GLY A 51 0.59 -6.19 4.45
C GLY A 51 1.62 -6.12 5.57
N ARG A 52 1.11 -6.15 6.79
CA ARG A 52 1.95 -6.27 7.97
C ARG A 52 2.49 -7.70 8.07
N GLU A 53 3.41 -7.89 9.00
CA GLU A 53 4.11 -9.15 9.20
C GLU A 53 3.17 -10.36 9.25
N SER A 54 2.04 -10.25 9.92
CA SER A 54 1.10 -11.36 10.08
C SER A 54 -0.28 -11.09 9.47
N VAL A 55 -0.50 -9.89 8.90
CA VAL A 55 -1.83 -9.50 8.40
C VAL A 55 -1.67 -8.70 7.12
N PHE A 56 -2.30 -9.15 6.04
CA PHE A 56 -2.40 -8.35 4.83
C PHE A 56 -3.59 -7.40 4.92
N SER A 57 -4.78 -7.95 5.05
CA SER A 57 -6.01 -7.18 5.21
C SER A 57 -7.07 -8.01 5.91
N ALA A 58 -7.87 -7.35 6.77
CA ALA A 58 -9.02 -7.99 7.41
C ALA A 58 -10.31 -7.79 6.61
N GLY A 59 -10.23 -7.15 5.45
CA GLY A 59 -11.37 -6.89 4.59
C GLY A 59 -11.74 -5.42 4.57
N PHE A 60 -12.91 -5.14 3.97
CA PHE A 60 -13.41 -3.78 3.90
C PHE A 60 -13.95 -3.32 5.25
N ASP A 61 -13.69 -2.08 5.52
CA ASP A 61 -14.20 -1.40 6.69
C ASP A 61 -15.51 -0.69 6.35
#